data_5fbf3199db3b023970aa6479d27c9667
#
_entry.id   5fbf3199db3b023970aa6479d27c9667
#
_cell.length_a   1.000
_cell.length_b   1.000
_cell.length_c   1.000
_cell.angle_alpha   90.00
_cell.angle_beta   90.00
_cell.angle_gamma   90.00
#
_symmetry.space_group_name_H-M   'P 1'
#
loop_
_entity.id
_entity.type
_entity.pdbx_description
1 polymer ?
#
loop_
_entity_poly.entity_id
_entity_poly.type
_entity_poly.pdbx_seq_one_letter_code
_entity_poly.pdbx_strand_id
1 'polypeptide(L)'
;YLFKLVLWLLNGRAAFKRQVASHSHFTPVHLPWRPELPAYLREQHAQNLRLVLATAADDSIAQVVAREIGLFDQVIASDGLRNLKGKAKLAAIQQAVGPRFVYAGDSVADLPIWQAAEAAILVGTSDAVRKAVVANGIRIDQEFVQARATWRVWARALRIHQWVKNFLIFVPLLTAFGFGDLGKCIAALLAFIAFSFAASATYIG
;
A
#
# COMPACT_ATOMS: atom_id res chain seq x y z
N TYR A 1 5.43 -19.66 15.26
CA TYR A 1 4.95 -19.04 14.01
C TYR A 1 6.09 -18.51 13.13
N LEU A 2 7.14 -17.87 13.68
CA LEU A 2 8.27 -17.32 12.92
C LEU A 2 8.99 -18.38 12.06
N PHE A 3 9.16 -19.59 12.57
CA PHE A 3 9.82 -20.69 11.83
C PHE A 3 9.03 -21.16 10.60
N LYS A 4 7.70 -21.13 10.67
CA LYS A 4 6.84 -21.45 9.52
C LYS A 4 6.94 -20.39 8.41
N LEU A 5 7.10 -19.12 8.77
CA LEU A 5 7.26 -18.03 7.79
C LEU A 5 8.52 -18.20 6.94
N VAL A 6 9.63 -18.64 7.55
CA VAL A 6 10.89 -18.89 6.82
C VAL A 6 10.72 -20.07 5.85
N LEU A 7 10.10 -21.16 6.28
CA LEU A 7 9.81 -22.32 5.42
C LEU A 7 8.88 -21.96 4.25
N TRP A 8 7.88 -21.11 4.47
CA TRP A 8 7.00 -20.64 3.41
C TRP A 8 7.72 -19.74 2.39
N LEU A 9 8.70 -18.96 2.87
CA LEU A 9 9.51 -18.09 1.99
C LEU A 9 10.41 -18.93 1.05
N LEU A 10 10.93 -20.08 1.53
CA LEU A 10 11.74 -21.00 0.75
C LEU A 10 10.96 -21.65 -0.39
N ASN A 11 9.65 -21.81 -0.27
CA ASN A 11 8.77 -22.34 -1.32
C ASN A 11 8.35 -21.29 -2.37
N GLY A 12 8.96 -20.10 -2.34
CA GLY A 12 8.73 -19.03 -3.30
C GLY A 12 7.68 -18.00 -2.85
N ARG A 13 7.75 -16.81 -3.44
CA ARG A 13 6.92 -15.65 -3.06
C ARG A 13 5.42 -15.87 -3.25
N ALA A 14 5.03 -16.65 -4.26
CA ALA A 14 3.62 -16.95 -4.52
C ALA A 14 3.04 -17.88 -3.45
N ALA A 15 3.77 -18.97 -3.12
CA ALA A 15 3.39 -19.89 -2.05
C ALA A 15 3.33 -19.20 -0.67
N PHE A 16 4.30 -18.33 -0.39
CA PHE A 16 4.31 -17.53 0.84
C PHE A 16 3.05 -16.66 0.95
N LYS A 17 2.70 -15.90 -0.09
CA LYS A 17 1.50 -15.06 -0.12
C LYS A 17 0.22 -15.87 0.13
N ARG A 18 0.09 -17.03 -0.50
CA ARG A 18 -1.04 -17.93 -0.34
C ARG A 18 -1.17 -18.42 1.10
N GLN A 19 -0.07 -18.84 1.73
CA GLN A 19 -0.08 -19.32 3.11
C GLN A 19 -0.41 -18.19 4.10
N VAL A 20 0.12 -16.99 3.88
CA VAL A 20 -0.25 -15.82 4.69
C VAL A 20 -1.72 -15.48 4.52
N ALA A 21 -2.23 -15.46 3.28
CA ALA A 21 -3.64 -15.19 3.00
C ALA A 21 -4.59 -16.20 3.66
N SER A 22 -4.24 -17.51 3.64
CA SER A 22 -5.07 -18.57 4.26
C SER A 22 -5.10 -18.53 5.79
N HIS A 23 -4.12 -17.88 6.44
CA HIS A 23 -4.06 -17.74 7.89
C HIS A 23 -4.49 -16.35 8.39
N SER A 24 -4.75 -15.41 7.48
CA SER A 24 -5.27 -14.07 7.81
C SER A 24 -6.77 -14.02 7.55
N HIS A 25 -7.55 -13.65 8.58
CA HIS A 25 -8.95 -13.26 8.39
C HIS A 25 -8.96 -11.85 7.76
N PHE A 26 -8.82 -11.81 6.42
CA PHE A 26 -8.83 -10.56 5.69
C PHE A 26 -10.25 -9.98 5.64
N THR A 27 -10.44 -8.80 6.24
CA THR A 27 -11.70 -8.06 6.21
C THR A 27 -11.49 -6.78 5.40
N PRO A 28 -12.16 -6.60 4.25
CA PRO A 28 -11.97 -5.43 3.36
C PRO A 28 -12.34 -4.10 4.00
N VAL A 29 -13.14 -4.12 5.07
CA VAL A 29 -13.61 -2.92 5.80
C VAL A 29 -12.47 -2.01 6.27
N HIS A 30 -11.28 -2.59 6.52
CA HIS A 30 -10.11 -1.85 6.99
C HIS A 30 -9.19 -1.35 5.86
N LEU A 31 -9.54 -1.59 4.59
CA LEU A 31 -8.76 -1.06 3.49
C LEU A 31 -8.91 0.46 3.39
N PRO A 32 -7.80 1.18 3.16
CA PRO A 32 -7.85 2.63 2.95
C PRO A 32 -8.40 2.92 1.55
N TRP A 33 -9.73 2.82 1.42
CA TRP A 33 -10.41 3.12 0.17
C TRP A 33 -10.22 4.58 -0.24
N ARG A 34 -9.95 4.80 -1.51
CA ARG A 34 -10.01 6.12 -2.12
C ARG A 34 -11.42 6.33 -2.67
N PRO A 35 -12.22 7.23 -2.12
CA PRO A 35 -13.64 7.34 -2.47
C PRO A 35 -13.86 7.70 -3.96
N GLU A 36 -12.89 8.39 -4.56
CA GLU A 36 -12.98 8.82 -5.95
C GLU A 36 -12.90 7.65 -6.93
N LEU A 37 -12.07 6.63 -6.65
CA LEU A 37 -11.88 5.49 -7.54
C LEU A 37 -13.13 4.60 -7.63
N PRO A 38 -13.78 4.16 -6.54
CA PRO A 38 -15.05 3.44 -6.63
C PRO A 38 -16.15 4.23 -7.30
N ALA A 39 -16.20 5.55 -7.14
CA ALA A 39 -17.18 6.41 -7.82
C ALA A 39 -16.96 6.37 -9.35
N TYR A 40 -15.72 6.55 -9.78
CA TYR A 40 -15.33 6.43 -11.19
C TYR A 40 -15.66 5.05 -11.76
N LEU A 41 -15.33 3.96 -11.04
CA LEU A 41 -15.62 2.60 -11.50
C LEU A 41 -17.13 2.37 -11.67
N ARG A 42 -17.98 2.90 -10.76
CA ARG A 42 -19.43 2.82 -10.91
C ARG A 42 -19.92 3.55 -12.14
N GLU A 43 -19.35 4.71 -12.44
CA GLU A 43 -19.68 5.47 -13.64
C GLU A 43 -19.32 4.69 -14.93
N GLN A 44 -18.12 4.09 -14.97
CA GLN A 44 -17.69 3.27 -16.09
C GLN A 44 -18.59 2.01 -16.27
N HIS A 45 -18.94 1.37 -15.15
CA HIS A 45 -19.84 0.22 -15.16
C HIS A 45 -21.26 0.61 -15.66
N ALA A 46 -21.76 1.77 -15.27
CA ALA A 46 -23.06 2.30 -15.75
C ALA A 46 -23.06 2.57 -17.27
N GLN A 47 -21.87 2.80 -17.86
CA GLN A 47 -21.68 2.93 -19.31
C GLN A 47 -21.51 1.57 -20.02
N ASN A 48 -21.77 0.45 -19.33
CA ASN A 48 -21.59 -0.92 -19.80
C ASN A 48 -20.14 -1.28 -20.17
N LEU A 49 -19.14 -0.61 -19.61
CA LEU A 49 -17.75 -0.98 -19.77
C LEU A 49 -17.42 -2.17 -18.88
N ARG A 50 -16.78 -3.16 -19.48
CA ARG A 50 -16.31 -4.35 -18.78
C ARG A 50 -15.18 -4.00 -17.82
N LEU A 51 -15.36 -4.27 -16.54
CA LEU A 51 -14.37 -4.02 -15.48
C LEU A 51 -13.67 -5.30 -15.06
N VAL A 52 -12.34 -5.31 -15.10
CA VAL A 52 -11.51 -6.47 -14.71
C VAL A 52 -10.53 -6.07 -13.61
N LEU A 53 -10.56 -6.79 -12.51
CA LEU A 53 -9.58 -6.63 -11.44
C LEU A 53 -8.34 -7.46 -11.74
N ALA A 54 -7.23 -6.80 -12.08
CA ALA A 54 -5.95 -7.47 -12.32
C ALA A 54 -4.93 -7.14 -11.21
N THR A 55 -4.56 -8.11 -10.40
CA THR A 55 -3.71 -7.89 -9.22
C THR A 55 -2.63 -8.96 -9.06
N ALA A 56 -1.50 -8.58 -8.42
CA ALA A 56 -0.48 -9.52 -7.98
C ALA A 56 -0.77 -10.10 -6.58
N ALA A 57 -1.89 -9.74 -5.96
CA ALA A 57 -2.34 -10.38 -4.72
C ALA A 57 -2.76 -11.82 -4.95
N ASP A 58 -2.89 -12.59 -3.88
CA ASP A 58 -3.46 -13.94 -3.93
C ASP A 58 -4.94 -13.90 -4.35
N ASP A 59 -5.37 -14.89 -5.12
CA ASP A 59 -6.72 -14.97 -5.65
C ASP A 59 -7.78 -14.91 -4.54
N SER A 60 -7.54 -15.57 -3.41
CA SER A 60 -8.47 -15.55 -2.28
C SER A 60 -8.76 -14.13 -1.77
N ILE A 61 -7.72 -13.28 -1.69
CA ILE A 61 -7.86 -11.88 -1.29
C ILE A 61 -8.54 -11.07 -2.39
N ALA A 62 -8.11 -11.26 -3.63
CA ALA A 62 -8.66 -10.55 -4.78
C ALA A 62 -10.16 -10.79 -4.95
N GLN A 63 -10.63 -12.03 -4.77
CA GLN A 63 -12.04 -12.41 -4.83
C GLN A 63 -12.87 -11.76 -3.71
N VAL A 64 -12.32 -11.65 -2.50
CA VAL A 64 -12.99 -10.96 -1.39
C VAL A 64 -13.16 -9.48 -1.71
N VAL A 65 -12.10 -8.83 -2.20
CA VAL A 65 -12.15 -7.41 -2.60
C VAL A 65 -13.13 -7.19 -3.75
N ALA A 66 -13.09 -8.04 -4.77
CA ALA A 66 -13.98 -7.92 -5.92
C ALA A 66 -15.46 -8.05 -5.54
N ARG A 67 -15.79 -9.00 -4.65
CA ARG A 67 -17.15 -9.18 -4.13
C ARG A 67 -17.62 -7.99 -3.30
N GLU A 68 -16.75 -7.40 -2.49
CA GLU A 68 -17.08 -6.22 -1.68
C GLU A 68 -17.39 -5.00 -2.54
N ILE A 69 -16.62 -4.81 -3.62
CA ILE A 69 -16.86 -3.71 -4.56
C ILE A 69 -18.08 -3.98 -5.45
N GLY A 70 -18.29 -5.24 -5.86
CA GLY A 70 -19.44 -5.68 -6.63
C GLY A 70 -19.54 -5.11 -8.06
N LEU A 71 -18.42 -4.63 -8.64
CA LEU A 71 -18.39 -3.97 -9.95
C LEU A 71 -17.56 -4.73 -11.00
N PHE A 72 -16.81 -5.76 -10.60
CA PHE A 72 -15.89 -6.44 -11.51
C PHE A 72 -16.54 -7.67 -12.17
N ASP A 73 -16.46 -7.72 -13.49
CA ASP A 73 -16.93 -8.86 -14.30
C ASP A 73 -15.96 -10.06 -14.22
N GLN A 74 -14.68 -9.77 -13.97
CA GLN A 74 -13.63 -10.80 -13.90
C GLN A 74 -12.52 -10.39 -12.94
N VAL A 75 -11.90 -11.41 -12.31
CA VAL A 75 -10.71 -11.26 -11.46
C VAL A 75 -9.55 -12.02 -12.09
N ILE A 76 -8.39 -11.39 -12.17
CA ILE A 76 -7.11 -11.94 -12.62
C ILE A 76 -6.12 -11.76 -11.47
N ALA A 77 -5.80 -12.81 -10.75
CA ALA A 77 -4.99 -12.77 -9.53
C ALA A 77 -3.93 -13.88 -9.52
N SER A 78 -2.96 -13.78 -8.61
CA SER A 78 -1.94 -14.81 -8.42
C SER A 78 -2.54 -16.06 -7.75
N ASP A 79 -2.21 -17.24 -8.26
CA ASP A 79 -2.80 -18.52 -7.86
C ASP A 79 -1.89 -19.39 -6.95
N GLY A 80 -0.79 -18.82 -6.44
CA GLY A 80 0.20 -19.55 -5.65
C GLY A 80 1.27 -20.26 -6.49
N LEU A 81 1.04 -20.49 -7.77
CA LEU A 81 2.01 -21.02 -8.75
C LEU A 81 2.55 -19.90 -9.63
N ARG A 82 1.68 -18.96 -10.00
CA ARG A 82 2.00 -17.82 -10.87
C ARG A 82 1.91 -16.52 -10.10
N ASN A 83 3.01 -15.77 -10.06
CA ASN A 83 3.03 -14.42 -9.52
C ASN A 83 2.75 -13.43 -10.66
N LEU A 84 1.55 -12.87 -10.69
CA LEU A 84 1.11 -11.93 -11.72
C LEU A 84 1.69 -10.52 -11.49
N LYS A 85 2.97 -10.33 -11.84
CA LYS A 85 3.65 -9.04 -11.76
C LYS A 85 4.30 -8.67 -13.10
N GLY A 86 4.26 -7.38 -13.48
CA GLY A 86 4.89 -6.86 -14.69
C GLY A 86 4.42 -7.59 -15.96
N LYS A 87 5.32 -8.15 -16.74
CA LYS A 87 5.02 -8.82 -18.02
C LYS A 87 4.05 -10.01 -17.89
N ALA A 88 4.11 -10.77 -16.79
CA ALA A 88 3.19 -11.88 -16.56
C ALA A 88 1.74 -11.38 -16.35
N LYS A 89 1.58 -10.25 -15.65
CA LYS A 89 0.27 -9.60 -15.49
C LYS A 89 -0.24 -9.08 -16.84
N LEU A 90 0.63 -8.44 -17.64
CA LEU A 90 0.26 -7.98 -18.97
C LEU A 90 -0.25 -9.12 -19.87
N ALA A 91 0.47 -10.24 -19.94
CA ALA A 91 0.07 -11.39 -20.73
C ALA A 91 -1.30 -11.94 -20.28
N ALA A 92 -1.55 -12.03 -18.97
CA ALA A 92 -2.82 -12.49 -18.43
C ALA A 92 -3.98 -11.51 -18.75
N ILE A 93 -3.73 -10.20 -18.70
CA ILE A 93 -4.71 -9.18 -19.09
C ILE A 93 -5.04 -9.33 -20.59
N GLN A 94 -4.03 -9.37 -21.45
CA GLN A 94 -4.24 -9.50 -22.91
C GLN A 94 -4.97 -10.79 -23.28
N GLN A 95 -4.69 -11.88 -22.59
CA GLN A 95 -5.41 -13.14 -22.79
C GLN A 95 -6.90 -13.05 -22.40
N ALA A 96 -7.20 -12.30 -21.34
CA ALA A 96 -8.57 -12.20 -20.80
C ALA A 96 -9.44 -11.16 -21.51
N VAL A 97 -8.86 -10.01 -21.93
CA VAL A 97 -9.63 -8.88 -22.46
C VAL A 97 -9.24 -8.49 -23.90
N GLY A 98 -8.18 -9.10 -24.43
CA GLY A 98 -7.65 -8.75 -25.76
C GLY A 98 -6.67 -7.57 -25.72
N PRO A 99 -6.29 -7.05 -26.90
CA PRO A 99 -5.25 -6.02 -27.02
C PRO A 99 -5.73 -4.60 -26.69
N ARG A 100 -7.03 -4.36 -26.66
CA ARG A 100 -7.61 -3.03 -26.46
C ARG A 100 -8.18 -2.89 -25.05
N PHE A 101 -7.46 -2.16 -24.19
CA PHE A 101 -7.87 -1.91 -22.81
C PHE A 101 -7.26 -0.60 -22.27
N VAL A 102 -7.89 -0.05 -21.27
CA VAL A 102 -7.37 1.04 -20.43
C VAL A 102 -6.94 0.43 -19.10
N TYR A 103 -5.81 0.86 -18.57
CA TYR A 103 -5.26 0.26 -17.35
C TYR A 103 -5.09 1.26 -16.23
N ALA A 104 -5.69 0.96 -15.07
CA ALA A 104 -5.52 1.71 -13.83
C ALA A 104 -4.40 1.07 -12.98
N GLY A 105 -3.39 1.86 -12.62
CA GLY A 105 -2.23 1.39 -11.85
C GLY A 105 -1.60 2.49 -11.01
N ASP A 106 -0.64 2.09 -10.16
CA ASP A 106 -0.03 2.98 -9.15
C ASP A 106 1.49 3.01 -9.16
N SER A 107 2.15 2.06 -9.82
CA SER A 107 3.58 1.82 -9.65
C SER A 107 4.38 1.72 -10.96
N VAL A 108 5.70 1.91 -10.86
CA VAL A 108 6.63 1.71 -11.99
C VAL A 108 6.54 0.28 -12.56
N ALA A 109 6.17 -0.70 -11.75
CA ALA A 109 5.98 -2.08 -12.21
C ALA A 109 4.85 -2.24 -13.24
N ASP A 110 3.93 -1.27 -13.31
CA ASP A 110 2.82 -1.25 -14.25
C ASP A 110 3.16 -0.58 -15.59
N LEU A 111 4.37 0.01 -15.71
CA LEU A 111 4.81 0.67 -16.94
C LEU A 111 4.69 -0.18 -18.20
N PRO A 112 5.07 -1.48 -18.22
CA PRO A 112 4.89 -2.34 -19.39
C PRO A 112 3.42 -2.55 -19.75
N ILE A 113 2.51 -2.47 -18.78
CA ILE A 113 1.07 -2.63 -19.01
C ILE A 113 0.50 -1.36 -19.61
N TRP A 114 0.86 -0.19 -19.09
CA TRP A 114 0.46 1.10 -19.64
C TRP A 114 0.99 1.32 -21.07
N GLN A 115 2.20 0.85 -21.38
CA GLN A 115 2.76 0.89 -22.75
C GLN A 115 1.96 0.06 -23.75
N ALA A 116 1.30 -1.00 -23.30
CA ALA A 116 0.46 -1.86 -24.12
C ALA A 116 -1.02 -1.46 -24.11
N ALA A 117 -1.43 -0.56 -23.20
CA ALA A 117 -2.79 -0.07 -23.06
C ALA A 117 -3.07 1.09 -24.01
N GLU A 118 -4.35 1.35 -24.34
CA GLU A 118 -4.78 2.52 -25.10
C GLU A 118 -4.61 3.83 -24.30
N ALA A 119 -4.76 3.75 -22.97
CA ALA A 119 -4.54 4.86 -22.06
C ALA A 119 -4.22 4.37 -20.65
N ALA A 120 -3.57 5.23 -19.88
CA ALA A 120 -3.25 5.04 -18.48
C ALA A 120 -4.26 5.79 -17.60
N ILE A 121 -4.69 5.13 -16.51
CA ILE A 121 -5.32 5.77 -15.35
C ILE A 121 -4.33 5.69 -14.20
N LEU A 122 -3.92 6.85 -13.69
CA LEU A 122 -2.95 6.93 -12.61
C LEU A 122 -3.66 7.02 -11.26
N VAL A 123 -3.42 6.05 -10.36
CA VAL A 123 -4.11 5.98 -9.07
C VAL A 123 -3.11 6.16 -7.93
N GLY A 124 -2.99 7.38 -7.42
CA GLY A 124 -2.09 7.70 -6.32
C GLY A 124 -0.62 7.47 -6.62
N THR A 125 -0.24 7.69 -7.85
CA THR A 125 1.14 7.55 -8.31
C THR A 125 2.04 8.63 -7.71
N SER A 126 3.32 8.31 -7.55
CA SER A 126 4.35 9.29 -7.22
C SER A 126 4.69 10.16 -8.43
N ASP A 127 5.26 11.35 -8.18
CA ASP A 127 5.74 12.24 -9.24
C ASP A 127 6.76 11.55 -10.18
N ALA A 128 7.55 10.60 -9.66
CA ALA A 128 8.50 9.81 -10.44
C ALA A 128 7.79 8.86 -11.42
N VAL A 129 6.74 8.18 -10.98
CA VAL A 129 5.92 7.31 -11.84
C VAL A 129 5.23 8.13 -12.93
N ARG A 130 4.62 9.24 -12.54
CA ARG A 130 3.96 10.14 -13.48
C ARG A 130 4.92 10.65 -14.57
N LYS A 131 6.12 11.08 -14.17
CA LYS A 131 7.18 11.50 -15.12
C LYS A 131 7.59 10.36 -16.06
N ALA A 132 7.71 9.14 -15.55
CA ALA A 132 8.06 7.97 -16.36
C ALA A 132 6.95 7.67 -17.41
N VAL A 133 5.68 7.75 -17.03
CA VAL A 133 4.54 7.57 -17.95
C VAL A 133 4.57 8.60 -19.07
N VAL A 134 4.74 9.89 -18.71
CA VAL A 134 4.83 10.99 -19.70
C VAL A 134 6.06 10.83 -20.61
N ALA A 135 7.23 10.51 -20.05
CA ALA A 135 8.45 10.32 -20.82
C ALA A 135 8.38 9.16 -21.84
N ASN A 136 7.52 8.17 -21.58
CA ASN A 136 7.24 7.08 -22.52
C ASN A 136 6.10 7.39 -23.51
N GLY A 137 5.59 8.63 -23.56
CA GLY A 137 4.55 9.03 -24.50
C GLY A 137 3.19 8.38 -24.26
N ILE A 138 2.94 7.84 -23.07
CA ILE A 138 1.70 7.13 -22.72
C ILE A 138 0.61 8.16 -22.47
N ARG A 139 -0.55 8.01 -23.15
CA ARG A 139 -1.70 8.84 -22.93
C ARG A 139 -2.27 8.62 -21.54
N ILE A 140 -2.42 9.68 -20.75
CA ILE A 140 -3.10 9.66 -19.45
C ILE A 140 -4.53 10.09 -19.67
N ASP A 141 -5.48 9.23 -19.33
CA ASP A 141 -6.91 9.49 -19.44
C ASP A 141 -7.48 10.10 -18.16
N GLN A 142 -7.06 9.57 -17.01
CA GLN A 142 -7.50 10.04 -15.70
C GLN A 142 -6.36 9.95 -14.70
N GLU A 143 -6.32 10.87 -13.73
CA GLU A 143 -5.35 10.87 -12.65
C GLU A 143 -6.03 11.12 -11.30
N PHE A 144 -5.92 10.14 -10.40
CA PHE A 144 -6.35 10.24 -9.00
C PHE A 144 -5.13 10.55 -8.14
N VAL A 145 -4.95 11.82 -7.81
CA VAL A 145 -3.77 12.28 -7.08
C VAL A 145 -3.79 11.79 -5.62
N GLN A 146 -2.65 11.33 -5.13
CA GLN A 146 -2.51 11.04 -3.71
C GLN A 146 -2.48 12.35 -2.92
N ALA A 147 -3.41 12.52 -1.99
CA ALA A 147 -3.30 13.61 -1.03
C ALA A 147 -1.94 13.48 -0.31
N ARG A 148 -1.09 14.48 -0.46
CA ARG A 148 0.22 14.49 0.23
C ARG A 148 -0.03 14.43 1.73
N ALA A 149 0.60 13.46 2.39
CA ALA A 149 0.54 13.36 3.83
C ALA A 149 1.16 14.64 4.42
N THR A 150 0.31 15.49 4.97
CA THR A 150 0.75 16.70 5.67
C THR A 150 1.44 16.31 6.97
N TRP A 151 2.32 17.19 7.50
CA TRP A 151 2.94 17.00 8.80
C TRP A 151 1.92 16.67 9.91
N ARG A 152 0.67 17.17 9.79
CA ARG A 152 -0.44 16.87 10.73
C ARG A 152 -0.85 15.41 10.70
N VAL A 153 -0.81 14.74 9.53
CA VAL A 153 -1.07 13.31 9.40
C VAL A 153 0.03 12.52 10.09
N TRP A 154 1.30 12.89 9.88
CA TRP A 154 2.44 12.29 10.55
C TRP A 154 2.41 12.52 12.06
N ALA A 155 2.09 13.73 12.52
CA ALA A 155 1.96 14.06 13.94
C ALA A 155 0.85 13.22 14.61
N ARG A 156 -0.25 12.98 13.90
CA ARG A 156 -1.35 12.13 14.38
C ARG A 156 -0.94 10.66 14.40
N ALA A 157 -0.29 10.16 13.35
CA ALA A 157 0.20 8.78 13.26
C ALA A 157 1.23 8.49 14.36
N LEU A 158 2.16 9.40 14.62
CA LEU A 158 3.14 9.30 15.71
C LEU A 158 2.53 9.54 17.09
N ARG A 159 1.26 9.95 17.17
CA ARG A 159 0.56 10.23 18.43
C ARG A 159 1.34 11.16 19.36
N ILE A 160 1.91 12.23 18.82
CA ILE A 160 2.78 13.18 19.53
C ILE A 160 2.13 13.67 20.84
N HIS A 161 0.80 13.79 20.88
CA HIS A 161 0.08 14.16 22.11
C HIS A 161 0.30 13.18 23.28
N GLN A 162 0.73 11.93 23.02
CA GLN A 162 1.03 10.94 24.06
C GLN A 162 2.46 11.04 24.58
N TRP A 163 3.35 11.74 23.85
CA TRP A 163 4.74 11.93 24.25
C TRP A 163 4.87 12.72 25.55
N VAL A 164 3.83 13.49 25.90
CA VAL A 164 3.75 14.21 27.19
C VAL A 164 3.98 13.26 28.38
N LYS A 165 3.49 12.02 28.31
CA LYS A 165 3.71 11.03 29.36
C LYS A 165 5.19 10.66 29.52
N ASN A 166 5.96 10.72 28.45
CA ASN A 166 7.39 10.38 28.47
C ASN A 166 8.25 11.49 29.07
N PHE A 167 7.70 12.68 29.36
CA PHE A 167 8.39 13.71 30.11
C PHE A 167 8.79 13.28 31.52
N LEU A 168 8.19 12.22 32.07
CA LEU A 168 8.61 11.61 33.33
C LEU A 168 10.06 11.12 33.32
N ILE A 169 10.65 10.89 32.13
CA ILE A 169 12.07 10.54 31.96
C ILE A 169 13.00 11.66 32.48
N PHE A 170 12.52 12.91 32.48
CA PHE A 170 13.30 14.03 32.98
C PHE A 170 13.20 14.22 34.51
N VAL A 171 12.28 13.53 35.18
CA VAL A 171 12.09 13.66 36.65
C VAL A 171 13.36 13.32 37.44
N PRO A 172 14.11 12.22 37.17
CA PRO A 172 15.37 11.94 37.86
C PRO A 172 16.42 13.03 37.62
N LEU A 173 16.47 13.62 36.41
CA LEU A 173 17.40 14.73 36.10
C LEU A 173 17.06 15.97 36.93
N LEU A 174 15.75 16.24 37.11
CA LEU A 174 15.24 17.36 37.90
C LEU A 174 15.53 17.15 39.40
N THR A 175 15.21 15.98 39.96
CA THR A 175 15.35 15.67 41.35
C THR A 175 16.81 15.54 41.82
N ALA A 176 17.70 15.10 40.93
CA ALA A 176 19.13 15.02 41.17
C ALA A 176 19.92 16.32 40.91
N PHE A 177 19.22 17.41 40.55
CA PHE A 177 19.84 18.69 40.16
C PHE A 177 20.92 18.51 39.08
N GLY A 178 20.74 17.54 38.15
CA GLY A 178 21.72 17.12 37.17
C GLY A 178 21.84 17.99 35.92
N PHE A 179 21.19 19.15 35.87
CA PHE A 179 21.14 20.01 34.66
C PHE A 179 22.48 20.67 34.32
N GLY A 180 23.42 20.74 35.30
CA GLY A 180 24.78 21.21 35.07
C GLY A 180 25.66 20.23 34.29
N ASP A 181 25.23 18.98 34.15
CA ASP A 181 25.94 17.93 33.43
C ASP A 181 25.32 17.74 32.04
N LEU A 182 26.00 18.28 31.03
CA LEU A 182 25.54 18.20 29.62
C LEU A 182 25.36 16.75 29.15
N GLY A 183 26.20 15.82 29.63
CA GLY A 183 26.09 14.41 29.26
C GLY A 183 24.78 13.77 29.77
N LYS A 184 24.37 14.09 31.01
CA LYS A 184 23.08 13.61 31.57
C LYS A 184 21.90 14.22 30.87
N CYS A 185 21.99 15.50 30.49
CA CYS A 185 20.95 16.18 29.73
C CYS A 185 20.74 15.53 28.34
N ILE A 186 21.85 15.26 27.61
CA ILE A 186 21.80 14.59 26.31
C ILE A 186 21.27 13.17 26.45
N ALA A 187 21.71 12.40 27.46
CA ALA A 187 21.22 11.05 27.69
C ALA A 187 19.71 11.00 27.97
N ALA A 188 19.19 11.94 28.78
CA ALA A 188 17.76 12.04 29.07
C ALA A 188 16.96 12.42 27.81
N LEU A 189 17.49 13.31 26.98
CA LEU A 189 16.85 13.70 25.72
C LEU A 189 16.80 12.53 24.72
N LEU A 190 17.91 11.81 24.57
CA LEU A 190 17.96 10.62 23.70
C LEU A 190 17.01 9.52 24.19
N ALA A 191 16.95 9.28 25.49
CA ALA A 191 15.99 8.35 26.09
C ALA A 191 14.54 8.77 25.80
N PHE A 192 14.21 10.05 26.01
CA PHE A 192 12.87 10.57 25.68
C PHE A 192 12.50 10.35 24.22
N ILE A 193 13.39 10.65 23.28
CA ILE A 193 13.16 10.44 21.85
C ILE A 193 12.97 8.95 21.55
N ALA A 194 13.89 8.10 22.06
CA ALA A 194 13.84 6.65 21.81
C ALA A 194 12.52 6.03 22.32
N PHE A 195 12.12 6.33 23.55
CA PHE A 195 10.87 5.84 24.13
C PHE A 195 9.64 6.36 23.38
N SER A 196 9.67 7.61 22.93
CA SER A 196 8.56 8.20 22.20
C SER A 196 8.38 7.54 20.82
N PHE A 197 9.45 7.25 20.11
CA PHE A 197 9.40 6.49 18.86
C PHE A 197 9.02 5.02 19.08
N ALA A 198 9.56 4.36 20.07
CA ALA A 198 9.21 2.97 20.40
C ALA A 198 7.71 2.85 20.71
N ALA A 199 7.17 3.75 21.55
CA ALA A 199 5.74 3.80 21.84
C ALA A 199 4.89 4.06 20.59
N SER A 200 5.35 4.94 19.69
CA SER A 200 4.65 5.23 18.43
C SER A 200 4.67 4.03 17.47
N ALA A 201 5.78 3.29 17.39
CA ALA A 201 5.95 2.14 16.50
C ALA A 201 4.96 1.00 16.81
N THR A 202 4.60 0.78 18.08
CA THR A 202 3.63 -0.25 18.50
C THR A 202 2.21 0.01 18.00
N TYR A 203 1.91 1.23 17.56
CA TYR A 203 0.58 1.63 17.07
C TYR A 203 0.51 1.79 15.55
N ILE A 204 1.65 1.74 14.86
CA ILE A 204 1.71 1.90 13.40
C ILE A 204 1.79 0.51 12.71
N GLY A 205 2.16 -0.54 13.46
CA GLY A 205 2.18 -1.96 13.03
C GLY A 205 0.84 -2.65 13.28
#